data_5699c880f469c258b608d81e36577a4d
#
_entry.id   5699c880f469c258b608d81e36577a4d
#
_cell.length_a   1.000
_cell.length_b   1.000
_cell.length_c   1.000
_cell.angle_alpha   90.00
_cell.angle_beta   90.00
_cell.angle_gamma   90.00
#
_symmetry.space_group_name_H-M   'P 1'
#
loop_
_entity.id
_entity.type
_entity.pdbx_description
1 polymer ?
#
loop_
_entity_poly.entity_id
_entity_poly.type
_entity_poly.pdbx_seq_one_letter_code
_entity_poly.pdbx_strand_id
1 'polypeptide(L)'
;MYYSGAFIPYVVLVVASLVLGLGTQWYIKHEFKKYSLVPSGFNATGASVARTMMDTNGAANVGIKRISGELTDNFDPRDNCLHLSDANFSEGSVASVAVSCHEAGHAVQTAKLYMPSRVRSALVPVVNLASAAWIYVFIAGVLLNVSGMTVLAIWLYAFTFLFHIVTLPVEIDASRRGLAFLKANAPAGFDYNGAKKVLI
;
A
#
# COMPACT_ATOMS: atom_id res chain seq x y z
N MET A 1 25.80 4.23 -36.61
CA MET A 1 25.75 5.31 -35.62
C MET A 1 24.31 5.89 -35.57
N TYR A 2 23.33 5.06 -35.11
CA TYR A 2 21.88 5.42 -35.15
C TYR A 2 21.20 5.36 -33.75
N TYR A 3 21.97 5.40 -32.66
CA TYR A 3 21.42 5.26 -31.30
C TYR A 3 21.23 6.57 -30.53
N SER A 4 21.65 7.73 -31.05
CA SER A 4 21.63 8.97 -30.29
C SER A 4 20.23 9.58 -30.11
N GLY A 5 19.29 9.35 -31.04
CA GLY A 5 17.94 9.93 -30.98
C GLY A 5 17.01 9.28 -29.95
N ALA A 6 17.17 7.97 -29.70
CA ALA A 6 16.34 7.25 -28.75
C ALA A 6 16.88 7.28 -27.30
N PHE A 7 18.18 7.51 -27.11
CA PHE A 7 18.83 7.47 -25.81
C PHE A 7 18.30 8.55 -24.85
N ILE A 8 18.16 9.78 -25.34
CA ILE A 8 17.68 10.92 -24.52
C ILE A 8 16.28 10.68 -23.96
N PRO A 9 15.26 10.26 -24.73
CA PRO A 9 13.93 9.94 -24.21
C PRO A 9 13.96 8.84 -23.12
N TYR A 10 14.79 7.81 -23.27
CA TYR A 10 14.92 6.77 -22.25
C TYR A 10 15.52 7.31 -20.95
N VAL A 11 16.57 8.11 -21.03
CA VAL A 11 17.18 8.74 -19.85
C VAL A 11 16.17 9.65 -19.15
N VAL A 12 15.44 10.47 -19.90
CA VAL A 12 14.40 11.34 -19.34
C VAL A 12 13.31 10.52 -18.63
N LEU A 13 12.84 9.42 -19.25
CA LEU A 13 11.83 8.54 -18.65
C LEU A 13 12.34 7.91 -17.35
N VAL A 14 13.56 7.40 -17.33
CA VAL A 14 14.16 6.78 -16.14
C VAL A 14 14.33 7.82 -15.03
N VAL A 15 14.88 8.99 -15.34
CA VAL A 15 15.06 10.07 -14.35
C VAL A 15 13.72 10.54 -13.79
N ALA A 16 12.71 10.75 -14.66
CA ALA A 16 11.37 11.13 -14.24
C ALA A 16 10.74 10.07 -13.31
N SER A 17 10.88 8.80 -13.65
CA SER A 17 10.36 7.69 -12.83
C SER A 17 11.06 7.62 -11.46
N LEU A 18 12.38 7.81 -11.43
CA LEU A 18 13.14 7.85 -10.18
C LEU A 18 12.74 9.05 -9.30
N VAL A 19 12.62 10.24 -9.90
CA VAL A 19 12.21 11.46 -9.17
C VAL A 19 10.81 11.30 -8.60
N LEU A 20 9.85 10.77 -9.38
CA LEU A 20 8.50 10.52 -8.92
C LEU A 20 8.48 9.47 -7.79
N GLY A 21 9.19 8.35 -7.96
CA GLY A 21 9.23 7.28 -6.96
C GLY A 21 9.87 7.75 -5.65
N LEU A 22 11.04 8.39 -5.70
CA LEU A 22 11.72 8.90 -4.52
C LEU A 22 10.93 10.04 -3.86
N GLY A 23 10.35 10.93 -4.66
CA GLY A 23 9.51 12.04 -4.16
C GLY A 23 8.26 11.53 -3.44
N THR A 24 7.59 10.51 -4.00
CA THR A 24 6.43 9.87 -3.36
C THR A 24 6.82 9.18 -2.05
N GLN A 25 7.92 8.43 -2.03
CA GLN A 25 8.42 7.77 -0.82
C GLN A 25 8.80 8.79 0.28
N TRP A 26 9.46 9.87 -0.12
CA TRP A 26 9.79 10.95 0.80
C TRP A 26 8.53 11.61 1.36
N TYR A 27 7.53 11.92 0.51
CA TYR A 27 6.27 12.51 0.92
C TYR A 27 5.53 11.64 1.94
N ILE A 28 5.37 10.34 1.66
CA ILE A 28 4.70 9.39 2.55
C ILE A 28 5.38 9.37 3.92
N LYS A 29 6.71 9.20 3.95
CA LYS A 29 7.47 9.18 5.20
C LYS A 29 7.41 10.50 5.95
N HIS A 30 7.45 11.62 5.23
CA HIS A 30 7.37 12.96 5.82
C HIS A 30 6.01 13.19 6.50
N GLU A 31 4.90 12.93 5.80
CA GLU A 31 3.56 13.11 6.36
C GLU A 31 3.31 12.12 7.50
N PHE A 32 3.71 10.86 7.37
CA PHE A 32 3.61 9.89 8.44
C PHE A 32 4.35 10.38 9.70
N LYS A 33 5.62 10.75 9.57
CA LYS A 33 6.44 11.25 10.70
C LYS A 33 5.85 12.52 11.33
N LYS A 34 5.33 13.43 10.53
CA LYS A 34 4.68 14.65 11.00
C LYS A 34 3.45 14.34 11.86
N TYR A 35 2.57 13.48 11.37
CA TYR A 35 1.30 13.15 12.04
C TYR A 35 1.43 12.05 13.09
N SER A 36 2.56 11.36 13.18
CA SER A 36 2.87 10.48 14.30
C SER A 36 3.15 11.25 15.60
N LEU A 37 3.48 12.55 15.50
CA LEU A 37 3.65 13.43 16.65
C LEU A 37 2.35 14.13 17.09
N VAL A 38 1.26 14.00 16.35
CA VAL A 38 -0.03 14.64 16.62
C VAL A 38 -0.94 13.64 17.34
N PRO A 39 -1.35 13.88 18.59
CA PRO A 39 -2.28 13.01 19.29
C PRO A 39 -3.63 12.95 18.56
N SER A 40 -4.20 11.74 18.43
CA SER A 40 -5.50 11.56 17.78
C SER A 40 -6.70 11.93 18.68
N GLY A 41 -6.49 12.04 19.98
CA GLY A 41 -7.57 12.30 20.95
C GLY A 41 -8.49 11.10 21.24
N PHE A 42 -8.29 9.96 20.60
CA PHE A 42 -9.09 8.75 20.85
C PHE A 42 -8.86 8.14 22.23
N ASN A 43 -7.78 8.51 22.94
CA ASN A 43 -7.31 7.83 24.16
C ASN A 43 -7.16 6.30 23.97
N ALA A 44 -6.85 5.88 22.76
CA ALA A 44 -6.75 4.49 22.33
C ALA A 44 -5.63 4.36 21.29
N THR A 45 -5.07 3.17 21.17
CA THR A 45 -4.02 2.87 20.18
C THR A 45 -4.60 2.66 18.78
N GLY A 46 -3.76 2.75 17.74
CA GLY A 46 -4.20 2.44 16.39
C GLY A 46 -4.82 1.04 16.28
N ALA A 47 -4.22 0.04 16.96
CA ALA A 47 -4.77 -1.32 17.02
C ALA A 47 -6.18 -1.36 17.63
N SER A 48 -6.40 -0.60 18.71
CA SER A 48 -7.71 -0.56 19.37
C SER A 48 -8.78 0.11 18.51
N VAL A 49 -8.43 1.20 17.83
CA VAL A 49 -9.34 1.91 16.92
C VAL A 49 -9.66 1.06 15.68
N ALA A 50 -8.65 0.38 15.12
CA ALA A 50 -8.85 -0.58 14.03
C ALA A 50 -9.75 -1.75 14.44
N ARG A 51 -9.59 -2.28 15.68
CA ARG A 51 -10.46 -3.32 16.23
C ARG A 51 -11.92 -2.85 16.24
N THR A 52 -12.17 -1.66 16.78
CA THR A 52 -13.52 -1.08 16.80
C THR A 52 -14.10 -0.93 15.39
N MET A 53 -13.30 -0.47 14.43
CA MET A 53 -13.73 -0.37 13.04
C MET A 53 -14.09 -1.74 12.46
N MET A 54 -13.28 -2.77 12.69
CA MET A 54 -13.52 -4.11 12.17
C MET A 54 -14.78 -4.73 12.79
N ASP A 55 -14.96 -4.60 14.12
CA ASP A 55 -16.12 -5.15 14.85
C ASP A 55 -17.43 -4.54 14.35
N THR A 56 -17.45 -3.24 14.13
CA THR A 56 -18.66 -2.51 13.68
C THR A 56 -18.95 -2.67 12.20
N ASN A 57 -18.01 -3.18 11.40
CA ASN A 57 -18.15 -3.31 9.95
C ASN A 57 -18.16 -4.75 9.41
N GLY A 58 -18.31 -5.74 10.30
CA GLY A 58 -18.50 -7.15 9.94
C GLY A 58 -17.20 -7.93 9.73
N ALA A 59 -16.07 -7.43 10.25
CA ALA A 59 -14.77 -8.09 10.20
C ALA A 59 -14.28 -8.50 11.62
N ALA A 60 -15.21 -8.81 12.53
CA ALA A 60 -14.91 -9.12 13.94
C ALA A 60 -14.01 -10.36 14.12
N ASN A 61 -14.02 -11.29 13.18
CA ASN A 61 -13.22 -12.51 13.19
C ASN A 61 -11.76 -12.31 12.75
N VAL A 62 -11.38 -11.10 12.34
CA VAL A 62 -10.01 -10.79 11.92
C VAL A 62 -9.12 -10.59 13.17
N GLY A 63 -7.97 -11.26 13.23
CA GLY A 63 -6.98 -11.07 14.27
C GLY A 63 -6.22 -9.75 14.12
N ILE A 64 -5.52 -9.31 15.18
CA ILE A 64 -4.54 -8.22 15.09
C ILE A 64 -3.22 -8.73 15.67
N LYS A 65 -2.13 -8.55 14.95
CA LYS A 65 -0.77 -8.93 15.35
C LYS A 65 0.17 -7.74 15.24
N ARG A 66 1.07 -7.63 16.20
CA ARG A 66 2.18 -6.68 16.14
C ARG A 66 3.31 -7.27 15.31
N ILE A 67 3.89 -6.46 14.43
CA ILE A 67 5.07 -6.80 13.63
C ILE A 67 6.14 -5.72 13.79
N SER A 68 7.40 -6.09 13.59
CA SER A 68 8.51 -5.14 13.60
C SER A 68 8.61 -4.38 12.28
N GLY A 69 9.18 -3.18 12.35
CA GLY A 69 9.41 -2.31 11.19
C GLY A 69 8.60 -1.03 11.25
N GLU A 70 8.83 -0.13 10.31
CA GLU A 70 8.11 1.13 10.13
C GLU A 70 7.37 1.07 8.79
N LEU A 71 6.08 1.40 8.79
CA LEU A 71 5.23 1.33 7.59
C LEU A 71 5.23 -0.07 6.93
N THR A 72 5.29 -1.12 7.75
CA THR A 72 5.19 -2.52 7.32
C THR A 72 3.78 -3.07 7.48
N ASP A 73 2.85 -2.21 7.86
CA ASP A 73 1.46 -2.53 8.13
C ASP A 73 0.80 -3.19 6.92
N ASN A 74 0.00 -4.20 7.17
CA ASN A 74 -0.78 -4.86 6.12
C ASN A 74 -1.88 -5.76 6.70
N PHE A 75 -2.93 -5.97 5.93
CA PHE A 75 -3.89 -7.05 6.16
C PHE A 75 -3.53 -8.25 5.29
N ASP A 76 -3.32 -9.41 5.90
CA ASP A 76 -3.09 -10.67 5.17
C ASP A 76 -4.35 -11.56 5.23
N PRO A 77 -5.04 -11.77 4.09
CA PRO A 77 -6.23 -12.61 4.06
C PRO A 77 -5.93 -14.11 4.22
N ARG A 78 -4.65 -14.53 4.12
CA ARG A 78 -4.26 -15.95 4.25
C ARG A 78 -4.29 -16.41 5.70
N ASP A 79 -3.85 -15.58 6.63
CA ASP A 79 -3.92 -15.85 8.07
C ASP A 79 -5.06 -15.08 8.76
N ASN A 80 -5.83 -14.31 7.97
CA ASN A 80 -6.95 -13.49 8.43
C ASN A 80 -6.56 -12.55 9.58
N CYS A 81 -5.39 -11.92 9.46
CA CYS A 81 -4.83 -11.04 10.47
C CYS A 81 -4.46 -9.66 9.90
N LEU A 82 -4.71 -8.66 10.73
CA LEU A 82 -4.19 -7.32 10.59
C LEU A 82 -2.81 -7.27 11.25
N HIS A 83 -1.77 -7.04 10.47
CA HIS A 83 -0.41 -6.90 10.96
C HIS A 83 -0.09 -5.41 11.07
N LEU A 84 0.20 -4.94 12.27
CA LEU A 84 0.52 -3.54 12.55
C LEU A 84 1.94 -3.39 13.05
N SER A 85 2.65 -2.42 12.50
CA SER A 85 3.97 -2.01 12.96
C SER A 85 3.94 -1.52 14.40
N ASP A 86 5.08 -1.50 15.08
CA ASP A 86 5.17 -1.18 16.50
C ASP A 86 4.46 0.13 16.87
N ALA A 87 4.70 1.19 16.11
CA ALA A 87 4.08 2.49 16.33
C ALA A 87 2.56 2.44 16.14
N ASN A 88 2.09 1.86 15.04
CA ASN A 88 0.66 1.80 14.73
C ASN A 88 -0.12 0.85 15.64
N PHE A 89 0.55 -0.16 16.19
CA PHE A 89 -0.05 -1.05 17.17
C PHE A 89 -0.20 -0.39 18.54
N SER A 90 0.81 0.35 19.02
CA SER A 90 0.95 0.79 20.42
C SER A 90 0.63 2.27 20.65
N GLU A 91 0.70 3.11 19.62
CA GLU A 91 0.51 4.55 19.74
C GLU A 91 -0.89 4.98 19.31
N GLY A 92 -1.31 6.16 19.80
CA GLY A 92 -2.60 6.80 19.50
C GLY A 92 -2.45 8.12 18.74
N SER A 93 -1.46 8.23 17.84
CA SER A 93 -1.29 9.42 17.00
C SER A 93 -2.28 9.44 15.83
N VAL A 94 -2.44 10.61 15.17
CA VAL A 94 -3.26 10.74 13.97
C VAL A 94 -2.77 9.79 12.87
N ALA A 95 -1.46 9.66 12.67
CA ALA A 95 -0.89 8.75 11.68
C ALA A 95 -1.18 7.27 12.04
N SER A 96 -0.94 6.89 13.30
CA SER A 96 -1.16 5.53 13.79
C SER A 96 -2.61 5.09 13.60
N VAL A 97 -3.57 5.92 13.99
CA VAL A 97 -4.99 5.62 13.85
C VAL A 97 -5.41 5.60 12.37
N ALA A 98 -4.89 6.51 11.54
CA ALA A 98 -5.22 6.55 10.12
C ALA A 98 -4.73 5.30 9.38
N VAL A 99 -3.45 4.93 9.54
CA VAL A 99 -2.88 3.73 8.91
C VAL A 99 -3.58 2.47 9.38
N SER A 100 -3.80 2.32 10.70
CA SER A 100 -4.50 1.15 11.25
C SER A 100 -5.94 1.02 10.73
N CYS A 101 -6.66 2.15 10.54
CA CYS A 101 -7.98 2.14 9.93
C CYS A 101 -7.95 1.87 8.43
N HIS A 102 -6.89 2.23 7.71
CA HIS A 102 -6.71 1.87 6.31
C HIS A 102 -6.58 0.35 6.16
N GLU A 103 -5.70 -0.27 6.96
CA GLU A 103 -5.51 -1.72 6.94
C GLU A 103 -6.78 -2.47 7.40
N ALA A 104 -7.48 -1.94 8.40
CA ALA A 104 -8.81 -2.44 8.77
C ALA A 104 -9.82 -2.31 7.61
N GLY A 105 -9.67 -1.30 6.74
CA GLY A 105 -10.44 -1.14 5.50
C GLY A 105 -10.28 -2.34 4.57
N HIS A 106 -9.07 -2.88 4.40
CA HIS A 106 -8.82 -4.11 3.63
C HIS A 106 -9.46 -5.34 4.27
N ALA A 107 -9.43 -5.45 5.59
CA ALA A 107 -10.15 -6.51 6.31
C ALA A 107 -11.66 -6.45 6.06
N VAL A 108 -12.25 -5.24 6.12
CA VAL A 108 -13.68 -5.01 5.83
C VAL A 108 -14.01 -5.29 4.36
N GLN A 109 -13.13 -4.96 3.41
CA GLN A 109 -13.30 -5.32 2.00
C GLN A 109 -13.42 -6.84 1.83
N THR A 110 -12.54 -7.60 2.49
CA THR A 110 -12.56 -9.06 2.46
C THR A 110 -13.82 -9.63 3.09
N ALA A 111 -14.22 -9.13 4.26
CA ALA A 111 -15.44 -9.55 4.96
C ALA A 111 -16.71 -9.26 4.12
N LYS A 112 -16.74 -8.16 3.38
CA LYS A 112 -17.85 -7.76 2.49
C LYS A 112 -17.74 -8.33 1.07
N LEU A 113 -16.80 -9.25 0.81
CA LEU A 113 -16.59 -9.89 -0.49
C LEU A 113 -16.41 -8.88 -1.64
N TYR A 114 -15.71 -7.78 -1.38
CA TYR A 114 -15.45 -6.74 -2.38
C TYR A 114 -14.66 -7.29 -3.55
N MET A 115 -15.30 -7.36 -4.74
CA MET A 115 -14.75 -8.05 -5.91
C MET A 115 -13.35 -7.58 -6.33
N PRO A 116 -13.03 -6.27 -6.40
CA PRO A 116 -11.67 -5.83 -6.77
C PRO A 116 -10.59 -6.35 -5.80
N SER A 117 -10.87 -6.41 -4.48
CA SER A 117 -9.93 -6.96 -3.50
C SER A 117 -9.70 -8.45 -3.70
N ARG A 118 -10.73 -9.22 -4.06
CA ARG A 118 -10.60 -10.66 -4.37
C ARG A 118 -9.75 -10.89 -5.62
N VAL A 119 -9.98 -10.11 -6.68
CA VAL A 119 -9.18 -10.15 -7.91
C VAL A 119 -7.71 -9.83 -7.60
N ARG A 120 -7.46 -8.75 -6.84
CA ARG A 120 -6.12 -8.40 -6.36
C ARG A 120 -5.45 -9.59 -5.65
N SER A 121 -6.12 -10.17 -4.66
CA SER A 121 -5.55 -11.28 -3.87
C SER A 121 -5.24 -12.51 -4.72
N ALA A 122 -6.05 -12.82 -5.71
CA ALA A 122 -5.81 -13.93 -6.64
C ALA A 122 -4.62 -13.68 -7.57
N LEU A 123 -4.34 -12.42 -7.95
CA LEU A 123 -3.25 -12.05 -8.84
C LEU A 123 -1.90 -11.90 -8.11
N VAL A 124 -1.89 -11.60 -6.81
CA VAL A 124 -0.66 -11.34 -6.04
C VAL A 124 0.43 -12.41 -6.21
N PRO A 125 0.18 -13.72 -6.13
CA PRO A 125 1.25 -14.72 -6.29
C PRO A 125 1.92 -14.67 -7.66
N VAL A 126 1.13 -14.47 -8.72
CA VAL A 126 1.64 -14.40 -10.10
C VAL A 126 2.43 -13.10 -10.31
N VAL A 127 1.93 -11.99 -9.78
CA VAL A 127 2.60 -10.70 -9.87
C VAL A 127 3.91 -10.68 -9.08
N ASN A 128 3.96 -11.29 -7.89
CA ASN A 128 5.19 -11.40 -7.11
C ASN A 128 6.26 -12.19 -7.88
N LEU A 129 5.87 -13.28 -8.54
CA LEU A 129 6.79 -14.03 -9.40
C LEU A 129 7.28 -13.18 -10.59
N ALA A 130 6.36 -12.52 -11.30
CA ALA A 130 6.69 -11.68 -12.44
C ALA A 130 7.61 -10.51 -12.05
N SER A 131 7.30 -9.82 -10.94
CA SER A 131 8.10 -8.70 -10.43
C SER A 131 9.48 -9.10 -9.91
N ALA A 132 9.64 -10.30 -9.39
CA ALA A 132 10.93 -10.83 -9.00
C ALA A 132 11.76 -11.29 -10.20
N ALA A 133 11.12 -11.84 -11.24
CA ALA A 133 11.81 -12.49 -12.36
C ALA A 133 12.20 -11.53 -13.49
N TRP A 134 11.42 -10.49 -13.77
CA TRP A 134 11.58 -9.68 -15.00
C TRP A 134 12.98 -9.14 -15.19
N ILE A 135 13.64 -8.65 -14.13
CA ILE A 135 14.96 -8.02 -14.22
C ILE A 135 16.04 -9.08 -14.57
N TYR A 136 15.96 -10.26 -13.98
CA TYR A 136 16.90 -11.35 -14.26
C TYR A 136 16.74 -11.87 -15.70
N VAL A 137 15.49 -12.02 -16.15
CA VAL A 137 15.17 -12.41 -17.54
C VAL A 137 15.67 -11.37 -18.51
N PHE A 138 15.52 -10.08 -18.20
CA PHE A 138 16.02 -8.97 -19.01
C PHE A 138 17.54 -9.01 -19.14
N ILE A 139 18.25 -9.10 -18.01
CA ILE A 139 19.73 -9.14 -17.98
C ILE A 139 20.24 -10.36 -18.75
N ALA A 140 19.65 -11.54 -18.53
CA ALA A 140 20.03 -12.75 -19.25
C ALA A 140 19.77 -12.61 -20.76
N GLY A 141 18.65 -12.01 -21.18
CA GLY A 141 18.34 -11.77 -22.59
C GLY A 141 19.35 -10.86 -23.26
N VAL A 142 19.84 -9.82 -22.56
CA VAL A 142 20.88 -8.92 -23.08
C VAL A 142 22.23 -9.61 -23.16
N LEU A 143 22.66 -10.30 -22.07
CA LEU A 143 23.97 -10.96 -22.02
C LEU A 143 24.10 -12.13 -23.00
N LEU A 144 23.03 -12.89 -23.18
CA LEU A 144 23.00 -14.04 -24.09
C LEU A 144 22.63 -13.65 -25.54
N ASN A 145 22.32 -12.36 -25.77
CA ASN A 145 21.84 -11.83 -27.06
C ASN A 145 20.59 -12.57 -27.59
N VAL A 146 19.67 -12.95 -26.66
CA VAL A 146 18.42 -13.65 -26.98
C VAL A 146 17.25 -12.66 -26.91
N SER A 147 16.85 -12.14 -28.06
CA SER A 147 15.79 -11.11 -28.17
C SER A 147 14.45 -11.56 -27.57
N GLY A 148 14.10 -12.83 -27.67
CA GLY A 148 12.89 -13.40 -27.07
C GLY A 148 12.83 -13.26 -25.54
N MET A 149 13.95 -13.38 -24.84
CA MET A 149 14.02 -13.16 -23.39
C MET A 149 13.81 -11.69 -23.03
N THR A 150 14.38 -10.78 -23.82
CA THR A 150 14.18 -9.34 -23.59
C THR A 150 12.71 -8.94 -23.78
N VAL A 151 12.05 -9.47 -24.80
CA VAL A 151 10.62 -9.26 -25.05
C VAL A 151 9.78 -9.85 -23.91
N LEU A 152 10.09 -11.06 -23.44
CA LEU A 152 9.42 -11.68 -22.29
C LEU A 152 9.55 -10.82 -21.03
N ALA A 153 10.73 -10.29 -20.75
CA ALA A 153 10.96 -9.41 -19.60
C ALA A 153 10.08 -8.15 -19.64
N ILE A 154 9.94 -7.55 -20.83
CA ILE A 154 9.06 -6.39 -21.06
C ILE A 154 7.61 -6.75 -20.74
N TRP A 155 7.11 -7.90 -21.18
CA TRP A 155 5.75 -8.35 -20.87
C TRP A 155 5.55 -8.63 -19.38
N LEU A 156 6.51 -9.23 -18.70
CA LEU A 156 6.46 -9.43 -17.23
C LEU A 156 6.39 -8.10 -16.49
N TYR A 157 7.19 -7.12 -16.91
CA TYR A 157 7.14 -5.78 -16.33
C TYR A 157 5.83 -5.06 -16.62
N ALA A 158 5.33 -5.11 -17.85
CA ALA A 158 4.05 -4.52 -18.23
C ALA A 158 2.88 -5.13 -17.44
N PHE A 159 2.89 -6.44 -17.20
CA PHE A 159 1.91 -7.13 -16.38
C PHE A 159 1.95 -6.63 -14.91
N THR A 160 3.15 -6.48 -14.34
CA THR A 160 3.33 -5.92 -13.00
C THR A 160 2.80 -4.48 -12.90
N PHE A 161 3.09 -3.67 -13.91
CA PHE A 161 2.60 -2.29 -13.99
C PHE A 161 1.06 -2.23 -14.08
N LEU A 162 0.47 -3.05 -14.94
CA LEU A 162 -0.99 -3.14 -15.08
C LEU A 162 -1.67 -3.56 -13.77
N PHE A 163 -1.07 -4.49 -13.03
CA PHE A 163 -1.57 -4.89 -11.72
C PHE A 163 -1.65 -3.71 -10.74
N HIS A 164 -0.66 -2.82 -10.73
CA HIS A 164 -0.70 -1.63 -9.87
C HIS A 164 -1.90 -0.72 -10.22
N ILE A 165 -2.23 -0.56 -11.50
CA ILE A 165 -3.42 0.19 -11.93
C ILE A 165 -4.71 -0.49 -11.44
N VAL A 166 -4.79 -1.81 -11.57
CA VAL A 166 -5.95 -2.60 -11.12
C VAL A 166 -6.13 -2.56 -9.60
N THR A 167 -5.05 -2.37 -8.83
CA THR A 167 -5.11 -2.28 -7.37
C THR A 167 -5.51 -0.89 -6.85
N LEU A 168 -5.36 0.17 -7.62
CA LEU A 168 -5.72 1.54 -7.18
C LEU A 168 -7.16 1.66 -6.63
N PRO A 169 -8.21 1.10 -7.27
CA PRO A 169 -9.56 1.14 -6.71
C PRO A 169 -9.67 0.49 -5.34
N VAL A 170 -8.88 -0.57 -5.08
CA VAL A 170 -8.86 -1.28 -3.80
C VAL A 170 -8.25 -0.40 -2.71
N GLU A 171 -7.12 0.23 -3.00
CA GLU A 171 -6.42 1.14 -2.08
C GLU A 171 -7.26 2.39 -1.76
N ILE A 172 -7.87 2.98 -2.79
CA ILE A 172 -8.76 4.13 -2.64
C ILE A 172 -9.99 3.78 -1.79
N ASP A 173 -10.60 2.63 -2.00
CA ASP A 173 -11.75 2.19 -1.22
C ASP A 173 -11.38 1.86 0.22
N ALA A 174 -10.22 1.23 0.49
CA ALA A 174 -9.71 1.01 1.84
C ALA A 174 -9.50 2.33 2.60
N SER A 175 -8.80 3.30 1.97
CA SER A 175 -8.61 4.63 2.53
C SER A 175 -9.94 5.35 2.79
N ARG A 176 -10.90 5.27 1.86
CA ARG A 176 -12.24 5.86 2.03
C ARG A 176 -13.00 5.25 3.20
N ARG A 177 -12.94 3.94 3.40
CA ARG A 177 -13.56 3.25 4.53
C ARG A 177 -12.94 3.68 5.86
N GLY A 178 -11.60 3.73 5.94
CA GLY A 178 -10.89 4.22 7.11
C GLY A 178 -11.27 5.66 7.45
N LEU A 179 -11.21 6.56 6.46
CA LEU A 179 -11.58 7.97 6.65
C LEU A 179 -13.06 8.17 6.99
N ALA A 180 -13.96 7.39 6.41
CA ALA A 180 -15.39 7.45 6.73
C ALA A 180 -15.65 7.03 8.19
N PHE A 181 -14.99 5.96 8.65
CA PHE A 181 -15.06 5.52 10.04
C PHE A 181 -14.52 6.59 10.99
N LEU A 182 -13.34 7.15 10.70
CA LEU A 182 -12.76 8.21 11.52
C LEU A 182 -13.64 9.46 11.55
N LYS A 183 -14.24 9.85 10.42
CA LYS A 183 -15.15 11.00 10.36
C LYS A 183 -16.39 10.82 11.25
N ALA A 184 -16.89 9.61 11.35
CA ALA A 184 -18.09 9.29 12.11
C ALA A 184 -17.83 9.08 13.62
N ASN A 185 -16.62 8.66 14.02
CA ASN A 185 -16.33 8.19 15.36
C ASN A 185 -15.21 8.95 16.07
N ALA A 186 -14.50 9.84 15.38
CA ALA A 186 -13.40 10.58 15.99
C ALA A 186 -13.88 11.60 17.01
N PRO A 187 -13.11 11.81 18.09
CA PRO A 187 -13.41 12.80 19.11
C PRO A 187 -13.32 14.23 18.53
N ALA A 188 -13.93 15.19 19.22
CA ALA A 188 -13.82 16.60 18.87
C ALA A 188 -12.34 17.03 18.87
N GLY A 189 -11.95 17.76 17.81
CA GLY A 189 -10.57 18.22 17.63
C GLY A 189 -9.65 17.25 16.91
N PHE A 190 -10.13 16.08 16.47
CA PHE A 190 -9.35 15.18 15.63
C PHE A 190 -8.91 15.82 14.32
N ASP A 191 -7.62 15.74 13.99
CA ASP A 191 -7.09 16.25 12.73
C ASP A 191 -7.42 15.32 11.55
N TYR A 192 -8.66 15.44 11.06
CA TYR A 192 -9.12 14.67 9.90
C TYR A 192 -8.33 14.99 8.62
N ASN A 193 -7.88 16.24 8.45
CA ASN A 193 -7.09 16.63 7.29
C ASN A 193 -5.70 16.00 7.35
N GLY A 194 -5.12 15.90 8.54
CA GLY A 194 -3.88 15.17 8.76
C GLY A 194 -4.01 13.69 8.43
N ALA A 195 -5.05 13.03 8.94
CA ALA A 195 -5.34 11.64 8.61
C ALA A 195 -5.51 11.41 7.10
N LYS A 196 -6.19 12.33 6.40
CA LYS A 196 -6.33 12.28 4.95
C LYS A 196 -4.99 12.39 4.22
N LYS A 197 -4.08 13.27 4.66
CA LYS A 197 -2.74 13.43 4.06
C LYS A 197 -1.83 12.22 4.28
N VAL A 198 -2.03 11.49 5.37
CA VAL A 198 -1.31 10.24 5.63
C VAL A 198 -1.77 9.13 4.67
N LEU A 199 -3.04 9.11 4.25
CA LEU A 199 -3.64 8.02 3.46
C LEU A 199 -3.77 8.32 1.96
N ILE A 200 -3.66 9.56 1.53
CA ILE A 200 -3.88 10.01 0.15
C ILE A 200 -2.80 11.00 -0.26
#